data_5a8fdf72f5e84e0140cebdf534cf4ad2
#
_entry.id   5a8fdf72f5e84e0140cebdf534cf4ad2
#
_cell.length_a   1.000
_cell.length_b   1.000
_cell.length_c   1.000
_cell.angle_alpha   90.00
_cell.angle_beta   90.00
_cell.angle_gamma   90.00
#
_symmetry.space_group_name_H-M   'P 1'
#
loop_
_entity.id
_entity.type
_entity.pdbx_description
1 polymer ?
#
loop_
_entity_poly.entity_id
_entity_poly.type
_entity_poly.pdbx_seq_one_letter_code
_entity_poly.pdbx_strand_id
1 'polypeptide(L)'
;CLGHCYENHAFHYNGESYAGDDINKIDQIIKGEEIKQQKYFSKSFASTSFLMDDKLSNLEQFKEQLNKFLITDKKEIIKSLLDSNLSGRGGAGFPTGMKWDFCSKTFSEKKYVVCNADEGDSGAFSDRYLLEEQPLKVLFGMIICGYVIGSNEGVLYIRGEYPKSIESINGSINVLKNAGLLGESILGTKFSFDLNICIGQGAYICGEETALIASIEGRRAEVDVRPPFPVTEGLYKKPTVVNNVETLAAAAGILLNGSEKFSAIGNKKSAGTKLVCLDSFFNKPGVYEIDMGTSIKKIVNEIGGGFKKPVKALQIGGPLGGVVPLEEAEKLNLDFQEFIIAGFMLGHASVVSIPKDFSMLEYIHHLFEFSAEESCGKCFPGRIGSYRGKEMFDQAKSKIAKIPIKILNELLITMQKGCLCALCGAIPTPIMNILKYFSDELKNDIIKNN
;
A
#
# COMPACT_ATOMS: atom_id res chain seq x y z
N CYS A 1 9.53 7.81 2.17
CA CYS A 1 10.28 6.78 1.40
C CYS A 1 10.24 7.10 -0.09
N LEU A 2 11.37 6.95 -0.80
CA LEU A 2 11.46 7.19 -2.26
C LEU A 2 11.10 5.96 -3.12
N GLY A 3 10.62 4.87 -2.50
CA GLY A 3 10.23 3.63 -3.19
C GLY A 3 11.39 2.83 -3.78
N HIS A 4 12.61 3.01 -3.30
CA HIS A 4 13.81 2.30 -3.74
C HIS A 4 14.32 1.31 -2.67
N CYS A 5 13.44 0.69 -1.90
CA CYS A 5 13.80 -0.18 -0.79
C CYS A 5 14.53 -1.48 -1.20
N TYR A 6 14.55 -1.79 -2.50
CA TYR A 6 15.37 -2.86 -3.09
C TYR A 6 16.85 -2.50 -3.19
N GLU A 7 17.23 -1.24 -2.91
CA GLU A 7 18.59 -0.72 -2.90
C GLU A 7 18.99 -0.21 -1.50
N ASN A 8 20.29 -0.10 -1.25
CA ASN A 8 20.80 0.33 0.07
C ASN A 8 20.74 1.83 0.30
N HIS A 9 20.74 2.62 -0.78
CA HIS A 9 20.76 4.08 -0.75
C HIS A 9 19.74 4.61 -1.74
N ALA A 10 19.09 5.72 -1.40
CA ALA A 10 18.25 6.46 -2.34
C ALA A 10 18.35 7.96 -2.03
N PHE A 11 18.35 8.77 -3.07
CA PHE A 11 18.34 10.23 -2.96
C PHE A 11 17.53 10.85 -4.10
N HIS A 12 17.14 12.09 -3.88
CA HIS A 12 16.35 12.86 -4.85
C HIS A 12 17.15 14.09 -5.27
N TYR A 13 17.21 14.35 -6.56
CA TYR A 13 17.86 15.53 -7.10
C TYR A 13 17.16 16.00 -8.37
N ASN A 14 16.84 17.30 -8.43
CA ASN A 14 16.25 17.98 -9.58
C ASN A 14 14.99 17.29 -10.15
N GLY A 15 14.10 16.80 -9.27
CA GLY A 15 12.84 16.16 -9.68
C GLY A 15 12.95 14.65 -9.97
N GLU A 16 14.17 14.07 -9.92
CA GLU A 16 14.42 12.67 -10.19
C GLU A 16 14.90 11.92 -8.94
N SER A 17 14.56 10.63 -8.85
CA SER A 17 15.00 9.74 -7.78
C SER A 17 16.09 8.79 -8.26
N TYR A 18 17.14 8.66 -7.48
CA TYR A 18 18.33 7.82 -7.74
C TYR A 18 18.54 6.82 -6.62
N ALA A 19 19.16 5.67 -6.92
CA ALA A 19 19.35 4.62 -5.91
C ALA A 19 20.57 3.75 -6.18
N GLY A 20 21.03 3.04 -5.15
CA GLY A 20 22.12 2.08 -5.24
C GLY A 20 23.44 2.71 -5.71
N ASP A 21 24.03 2.12 -6.73
CA ASP A 21 25.32 2.55 -7.30
C ASP A 21 25.30 3.95 -7.93
N ASP A 22 24.13 4.56 -8.11
CA ASP A 22 24.02 5.92 -8.64
C ASP A 22 24.64 6.94 -7.68
N ILE A 23 24.81 6.62 -6.39
CA ILE A 23 25.52 7.48 -5.42
C ILE A 23 26.97 7.74 -5.86
N ASN A 24 27.60 6.79 -6.56
CA ASN A 24 28.95 6.92 -7.08
C ASN A 24 29.03 7.81 -8.33
N LYS A 25 27.88 8.22 -8.87
CA LYS A 25 27.74 9.03 -10.10
C LYS A 25 27.22 10.43 -9.82
N ILE A 26 27.23 10.88 -8.55
CA ILE A 26 26.68 12.19 -8.12
C ILE A 26 27.26 13.33 -8.97
N ASP A 27 28.54 13.35 -9.29
CA ASP A 27 29.16 14.41 -10.10
C ASP A 27 28.59 14.45 -11.53
N GLN A 28 28.26 13.30 -12.11
CA GLN A 28 27.63 13.19 -13.42
C GLN A 28 26.17 13.68 -13.36
N ILE A 29 25.44 13.27 -12.31
CA ILE A 29 24.04 13.68 -12.07
C ILE A 29 23.94 15.20 -11.92
N ILE A 30 24.85 15.82 -11.13
CA ILE A 30 24.88 17.27 -10.94
C ILE A 30 25.19 18.01 -12.24
N LYS A 31 26.00 17.42 -13.13
CA LYS A 31 26.29 17.97 -14.46
C LYS A 31 25.17 17.79 -15.48
N GLY A 32 24.10 17.08 -15.11
CA GLY A 32 22.97 16.79 -15.99
C GLY A 32 23.24 15.69 -17.03
N GLU A 33 24.23 14.82 -16.77
CA GLU A 33 24.49 13.67 -17.63
C GLU A 33 23.40 12.60 -17.44
N GLU A 34 22.91 12.03 -18.53
CA GLU A 34 21.91 10.97 -18.49
C GLU A 34 22.51 9.68 -17.89
N ILE A 35 21.89 9.19 -16.79
CA ILE A 35 22.29 7.97 -16.11
C ILE A 35 21.24 6.89 -16.31
N LYS A 36 21.68 5.75 -16.85
CA LYS A 36 20.83 4.57 -16.93
C LYS A 36 20.63 3.99 -15.54
N GLN A 37 19.44 4.20 -14.98
CA GLN A 37 19.05 3.64 -13.69
C GLN A 37 18.90 2.12 -13.76
N GLN A 38 19.30 1.43 -12.69
CA GLN A 38 19.07 0.00 -12.55
C GLN A 38 17.59 -0.27 -12.32
N LYS A 39 17.01 -1.23 -13.06
CA LYS A 39 15.67 -1.73 -12.79
C LYS A 39 15.72 -2.76 -11.67
N TYR A 40 14.76 -2.70 -10.76
CA TYR A 40 14.56 -3.76 -9.78
C TYR A 40 14.02 -5.04 -10.42
N PHE A 41 14.22 -6.15 -9.76
CA PHE A 41 13.76 -7.44 -10.25
C PHE A 41 12.24 -7.57 -10.03
N SER A 42 11.52 -8.04 -11.05
CA SER A 42 10.09 -8.31 -10.98
C SER A 42 9.75 -9.63 -11.63
N LYS A 43 8.97 -10.49 -10.94
CA LYS A 43 8.59 -11.81 -11.47
C LYS A 43 7.32 -12.32 -10.81
N SER A 44 6.46 -12.99 -11.60
CA SER A 44 5.35 -13.78 -11.07
C SER A 44 5.80 -15.20 -10.72
N PHE A 45 5.48 -15.63 -9.50
CA PHE A 45 5.53 -17.00 -9.01
C PHE A 45 4.12 -17.55 -8.73
N ALA A 46 3.11 -16.81 -9.13
CA ALA A 46 1.72 -17.20 -8.96
C ALA A 46 1.35 -18.36 -9.89
N SER A 47 0.45 -19.22 -9.43
CA SER A 47 -0.12 -20.31 -10.23
C SER A 47 -0.91 -19.77 -11.45
N THR A 48 -1.51 -18.60 -11.30
CA THR A 48 -2.10 -17.79 -12.37
C THR A 48 -1.77 -16.33 -12.05
N SER A 49 -1.12 -15.64 -12.99
CA SER A 49 -0.83 -14.20 -12.85
C SER A 49 -2.07 -13.36 -13.14
N PHE A 50 -2.39 -12.45 -12.23
CA PHE A 50 -3.48 -11.47 -12.35
C PHE A 50 -2.95 -10.04 -12.45
N LEU A 51 -1.75 -9.80 -11.94
CA LEU A 51 -1.15 -8.48 -11.82
C LEU A 51 -0.01 -8.25 -12.80
N MET A 52 0.74 -9.31 -13.12
CA MET A 52 1.92 -9.26 -14.00
C MET A 52 1.70 -9.93 -15.36
N ASP A 53 0.46 -10.28 -15.73
CA ASP A 53 0.14 -10.82 -17.05
C ASP A 53 0.09 -9.71 -18.13
N ASP A 54 0.25 -10.11 -19.41
CA ASP A 54 0.31 -9.22 -20.57
C ASP A 54 -1.05 -8.99 -21.26
N LYS A 55 -2.19 -9.24 -20.59
CA LYS A 55 -3.52 -9.15 -21.20
C LYS A 55 -4.00 -7.75 -21.54
N LEU A 56 -3.35 -6.73 -21.01
CA LEU A 56 -3.56 -5.32 -21.34
C LEU A 56 -2.23 -4.62 -21.69
N SER A 57 -1.33 -5.32 -22.38
CA SER A 57 -0.01 -4.79 -22.70
C SER A 57 -0.01 -3.78 -23.86
N ASN A 58 -1.10 -3.71 -24.62
CA ASN A 58 -1.22 -2.78 -25.75
C ASN A 58 -2.66 -2.25 -25.91
N LEU A 59 -2.77 -1.24 -26.77
CA LEU A 59 -4.02 -0.49 -26.97
C LEU A 59 -5.13 -1.33 -27.61
N GLU A 60 -4.80 -2.28 -28.49
CA GLU A 60 -5.79 -3.12 -29.16
C GLU A 60 -6.44 -4.09 -28.17
N GLN A 61 -5.64 -4.76 -27.36
CA GLN A 61 -6.14 -5.61 -26.28
C GLN A 61 -7.00 -4.81 -25.29
N PHE A 62 -6.55 -3.60 -24.92
CA PHE A 62 -7.30 -2.72 -24.05
C PHE A 62 -8.69 -2.38 -24.66
N LYS A 63 -8.72 -1.96 -25.92
CA LYS A 63 -9.95 -1.63 -26.65
C LYS A 63 -10.91 -2.82 -26.73
N GLU A 64 -10.40 -3.98 -27.07
CA GLU A 64 -11.20 -5.22 -27.17
C GLU A 64 -11.88 -5.54 -25.82
N GLN A 65 -11.08 -5.57 -24.76
CA GLN A 65 -11.60 -5.88 -23.42
C GLN A 65 -12.55 -4.80 -22.92
N LEU A 66 -12.24 -3.52 -23.12
CA LEU A 66 -13.10 -2.43 -22.71
C LEU A 66 -14.47 -2.51 -23.44
N ASN A 67 -14.48 -2.77 -24.74
CA ASN A 67 -15.71 -2.95 -25.51
C ASN A 67 -16.58 -4.10 -24.96
N LYS A 68 -15.96 -5.21 -24.61
CA LYS A 68 -16.64 -6.36 -23.99
C LYS A 68 -17.33 -5.97 -22.67
N PHE A 69 -16.62 -5.26 -21.79
CA PHE A 69 -17.16 -4.93 -20.46
C PHE A 69 -18.17 -3.78 -20.48
N LEU A 70 -18.09 -2.85 -21.44
CA LEU A 70 -19.08 -1.76 -21.55
C LEU A 70 -20.45 -2.25 -22.05
N ILE A 71 -20.56 -3.46 -22.60
CA ILE A 71 -21.85 -4.11 -22.97
C ILE A 71 -22.29 -5.15 -21.94
N THR A 72 -21.44 -5.48 -20.96
CA THR A 72 -21.77 -6.42 -19.88
C THR A 72 -22.65 -5.73 -18.82
N ASP A 73 -23.64 -6.44 -18.28
CA ASP A 73 -24.47 -5.91 -17.19
C ASP A 73 -23.57 -5.58 -15.97
N LYS A 74 -23.74 -4.38 -15.45
CA LYS A 74 -23.01 -3.88 -14.28
C LYS A 74 -23.12 -4.81 -13.07
N LYS A 75 -24.27 -5.47 -12.89
CA LYS A 75 -24.52 -6.44 -11.80
C LYS A 75 -23.67 -7.70 -11.96
N GLU A 76 -23.43 -8.15 -13.20
CA GLU A 76 -22.54 -9.30 -13.46
C GLU A 76 -21.10 -8.97 -13.13
N ILE A 77 -20.63 -7.76 -13.43
CA ILE A 77 -19.29 -7.28 -13.05
C ILE A 77 -19.15 -7.23 -11.52
N ILE A 78 -20.12 -6.65 -10.81
CA ILE A 78 -20.15 -6.63 -9.34
C ILE A 78 -20.14 -8.06 -8.79
N LYS A 79 -20.98 -8.94 -9.34
CA LYS A 79 -21.06 -10.34 -8.93
C LYS A 79 -19.71 -11.04 -9.09
N SER A 80 -19.04 -10.85 -10.23
CA SER A 80 -17.70 -11.41 -10.47
C SER A 80 -16.69 -10.98 -9.41
N LEU A 81 -16.71 -9.70 -9.00
CA LEU A 81 -15.84 -9.19 -7.95
C LEU A 81 -16.23 -9.71 -6.55
N LEU A 82 -17.51 -9.92 -6.27
CA LEU A 82 -17.97 -10.53 -5.02
C LEU A 82 -17.55 -12.01 -4.95
N ASP A 83 -17.76 -12.75 -6.02
CA ASP A 83 -17.44 -14.18 -6.12
C ASP A 83 -15.92 -14.43 -6.06
N SER A 84 -15.11 -13.45 -6.49
CA SER A 84 -13.65 -13.52 -6.39
C SER A 84 -13.11 -13.45 -4.96
N ASN A 85 -13.90 -12.95 -3.99
CA ASN A 85 -13.47 -12.62 -2.64
C ASN A 85 -12.29 -11.63 -2.58
N LEU A 86 -12.12 -10.75 -3.57
CA LEU A 86 -11.07 -9.73 -3.55
C LEU A 86 -11.26 -8.78 -2.37
N SER A 87 -10.32 -8.81 -1.45
CA SER A 87 -10.15 -7.81 -0.38
C SER A 87 -9.19 -6.71 -0.80
N GLY A 88 -9.38 -5.49 -0.28
CA GLY A 88 -8.50 -4.35 -0.55
C GLY A 88 -7.04 -4.66 -0.24
N ARG A 89 -6.13 -4.33 -1.17
CA ARG A 89 -4.69 -4.67 -1.13
C ARG A 89 -3.83 -3.61 -0.44
N GLY A 90 -4.38 -2.43 -0.16
CA GLY A 90 -3.67 -1.34 0.53
C GLY A 90 -3.61 -1.45 2.06
N GLY A 91 -3.89 -2.63 2.65
CA GLY A 91 -3.75 -2.90 4.09
C GLY A 91 -5.07 -2.99 4.87
N ALA A 92 -6.13 -2.27 4.50
CA ALA A 92 -7.42 -2.28 5.23
C ALA A 92 -8.28 -3.54 5.01
N GLY A 93 -8.05 -4.28 3.93
CA GLY A 93 -8.68 -5.58 3.68
C GLY A 93 -10.20 -5.57 3.44
N PHE A 94 -10.86 -4.44 3.21
CA PHE A 94 -12.31 -4.38 2.96
C PHE A 94 -12.66 -5.05 1.62
N PRO A 95 -13.77 -5.86 1.53
CA PRO A 95 -14.17 -6.52 0.29
C PRO A 95 -14.49 -5.54 -0.85
N THR A 96 -13.74 -5.63 -1.95
CA THR A 96 -13.80 -4.65 -3.06
C THR A 96 -15.14 -4.67 -3.77
N GLY A 97 -15.68 -5.86 -4.06
CA GLY A 97 -17.00 -5.99 -4.68
C GLY A 97 -18.13 -5.36 -3.86
N MET A 98 -18.08 -5.47 -2.52
CA MET A 98 -19.03 -4.82 -1.62
C MET A 98 -18.90 -3.29 -1.66
N LYS A 99 -17.67 -2.77 -1.71
CA LYS A 99 -17.42 -1.31 -1.79
C LYS A 99 -18.04 -0.74 -3.08
N TRP A 100 -17.84 -1.39 -4.22
CA TRP A 100 -18.41 -0.98 -5.49
C TRP A 100 -19.94 -1.10 -5.50
N ASP A 101 -20.49 -2.20 -4.96
CA ASP A 101 -21.94 -2.43 -4.86
C ASP A 101 -22.61 -1.34 -4.01
N PHE A 102 -22.08 -1.02 -2.83
CA PHE A 102 -22.65 0.04 -1.98
C PHE A 102 -22.65 1.40 -2.70
N CYS A 103 -21.51 1.80 -3.30
CA CYS A 103 -21.45 3.05 -4.03
C CYS A 103 -22.41 3.07 -5.25
N SER A 104 -22.55 1.94 -5.96
CA SER A 104 -23.46 1.84 -7.11
C SER A 104 -24.91 2.11 -6.73
N LYS A 105 -25.34 1.62 -5.57
CA LYS A 105 -26.70 1.75 -5.02
C LYS A 105 -26.99 3.10 -4.38
N THR A 106 -25.97 3.86 -4.01
CA THR A 106 -26.14 5.20 -3.43
C THR A 106 -26.63 6.17 -4.51
N PHE A 107 -27.80 6.79 -4.30
CA PHE A 107 -28.37 7.75 -5.25
C PHE A 107 -27.57 9.06 -5.24
N SER A 108 -27.06 9.47 -6.38
CA SER A 108 -26.40 10.77 -6.58
C SER A 108 -26.26 11.04 -8.07
N GLU A 109 -26.40 12.31 -8.47
CA GLU A 109 -26.15 12.76 -9.84
C GLU A 109 -24.68 12.68 -10.22
N LYS A 110 -23.78 12.78 -9.24
CA LYS A 110 -22.34 12.73 -9.44
C LYS A 110 -21.71 11.75 -8.45
N LYS A 111 -20.76 10.95 -8.94
CA LYS A 111 -19.95 10.00 -8.15
C LYS A 111 -18.50 10.08 -8.61
N TYR A 112 -17.58 9.61 -7.78
CA TYR A 112 -16.16 9.65 -8.07
C TYR A 112 -15.48 8.28 -7.89
N VAL A 113 -14.47 8.03 -8.73
CA VAL A 113 -13.50 6.95 -8.54
C VAL A 113 -12.17 7.58 -8.14
N VAL A 114 -11.61 7.16 -7.01
CA VAL A 114 -10.29 7.63 -6.57
C VAL A 114 -9.34 6.44 -6.48
N CYS A 115 -8.25 6.51 -7.22
CA CYS A 115 -7.11 5.62 -7.08
C CYS A 115 -6.17 6.21 -6.02
N ASN A 116 -5.99 5.48 -4.91
CA ASN A 116 -5.02 5.81 -3.89
C ASN A 116 -3.66 5.22 -4.29
N ALA A 117 -2.78 6.08 -4.79
CA ALA A 117 -1.40 5.78 -5.13
C ALA A 117 -0.42 6.52 -4.20
N ASP A 118 -0.83 6.75 -2.96
CA ASP A 118 0.03 7.29 -1.88
C ASP A 118 0.71 6.15 -1.13
N GLU A 119 1.59 5.42 -1.80
CA GLU A 119 2.36 4.29 -1.26
C GLU A 119 3.48 4.79 -0.35
N GLY A 120 3.14 5.16 0.88
CA GLY A 120 4.06 5.75 1.85
C GLY A 120 4.81 4.75 2.73
N ASP A 121 4.43 3.49 2.74
CA ASP A 121 4.98 2.46 3.63
C ASP A 121 6.43 2.10 3.30
N SER A 122 7.29 2.08 4.31
CA SER A 122 8.67 1.60 4.17
C SER A 122 8.69 0.15 3.69
N GLY A 123 9.49 -0.12 2.66
CA GLY A 123 9.57 -1.44 2.03
C GLY A 123 8.58 -1.65 0.89
N ALA A 124 7.58 -0.77 0.69
CA ALA A 124 6.59 -0.87 -0.37
C ALA A 124 7.05 -0.16 -1.64
N PHE A 125 6.90 -0.85 -2.78
CA PHE A 125 7.07 -0.32 -4.13
C PHE A 125 6.29 -1.14 -5.17
N SER A 126 5.24 -1.83 -4.72
CA SER A 126 4.34 -2.62 -5.56
C SER A 126 3.40 -1.76 -6.38
N ASP A 127 2.86 -0.69 -5.78
CA ASP A 127 2.02 0.27 -6.48
C ASP A 127 2.83 1.04 -7.52
N ARG A 128 4.06 1.44 -7.17
CA ARG A 128 5.02 2.01 -8.11
C ARG A 128 5.26 1.10 -9.32
N TYR A 129 5.49 -0.21 -9.08
CA TYR A 129 5.63 -1.19 -10.15
C TYR A 129 4.42 -1.19 -11.09
N LEU A 130 3.21 -1.24 -10.54
CA LEU A 130 1.99 -1.27 -11.35
C LEU A 130 1.78 0.01 -12.15
N LEU A 131 2.10 1.17 -11.58
CA LEU A 131 1.99 2.45 -12.25
C LEU A 131 3.02 2.62 -13.38
N GLU A 132 4.22 2.06 -13.24
CA GLU A 132 5.30 2.17 -14.20
C GLU A 132 5.28 1.07 -15.28
N GLU A 133 5.00 -0.18 -14.91
CA GLU A 133 5.09 -1.35 -15.81
C GLU A 133 3.72 -1.90 -16.26
N GLN A 134 2.63 -1.59 -15.53
CA GLN A 134 1.26 -2.07 -15.82
C GLN A 134 0.21 -0.93 -15.80
N PRO A 135 0.53 0.30 -16.30
CA PRO A 135 -0.36 1.45 -16.16
C PRO A 135 -1.75 1.21 -16.78
N LEU A 136 -1.81 0.55 -17.92
CA LEU A 136 -3.08 0.25 -18.60
C LEU A 136 -3.99 -0.64 -17.75
N LYS A 137 -3.45 -1.56 -16.98
CA LYS A 137 -4.23 -2.44 -16.09
C LYS A 137 -4.88 -1.65 -14.95
N VAL A 138 -4.15 -0.71 -14.36
CA VAL A 138 -4.67 0.19 -13.31
C VAL A 138 -5.78 1.08 -13.87
N LEU A 139 -5.53 1.72 -15.03
CA LEU A 139 -6.49 2.60 -15.70
C LEU A 139 -7.75 1.83 -16.13
N PHE A 140 -7.60 0.59 -16.63
CA PHE A 140 -8.73 -0.28 -16.93
C PHE A 140 -9.60 -0.53 -15.72
N GLY A 141 -8.99 -0.88 -14.58
CA GLY A 141 -9.72 -1.06 -13.31
C GLY A 141 -10.49 0.18 -12.88
N MET A 142 -9.92 1.38 -13.06
CA MET A 142 -10.60 2.65 -12.77
C MET A 142 -11.78 2.90 -13.71
N ILE A 143 -11.63 2.70 -15.02
CA ILE A 143 -12.68 2.91 -16.02
C ILE A 143 -13.86 1.96 -15.75
N ILE A 144 -13.57 0.68 -15.50
CA ILE A 144 -14.63 -0.29 -15.20
C ILE A 144 -15.31 0.02 -13.85
N CYS A 145 -14.56 0.46 -12.84
CA CYS A 145 -15.16 0.94 -11.60
C CYS A 145 -16.13 2.11 -11.88
N GLY A 146 -15.69 3.10 -12.65
CA GLY A 146 -16.53 4.24 -13.07
C GLY A 146 -17.81 3.79 -13.79
N TYR A 147 -17.67 2.88 -14.75
CA TYR A 147 -18.82 2.30 -15.47
C TYR A 147 -19.83 1.65 -14.52
N VAL A 148 -19.34 0.81 -13.62
CA VAL A 148 -20.17 0.04 -12.68
C VAL A 148 -20.92 0.95 -11.71
N ILE A 149 -20.23 1.88 -11.06
CA ILE A 149 -20.86 2.76 -10.06
C ILE A 149 -21.65 3.92 -10.66
N GLY A 150 -21.50 4.16 -11.97
CA GLY A 150 -22.14 5.28 -12.67
C GLY A 150 -21.40 6.62 -12.44
N SER A 151 -20.09 6.58 -12.35
CA SER A 151 -19.22 7.75 -12.29
C SER A 151 -18.71 8.12 -13.68
N ASN A 152 -18.58 9.41 -13.95
CA ASN A 152 -17.95 9.94 -15.16
C ASN A 152 -16.59 10.60 -14.89
N GLU A 153 -16.09 10.53 -13.67
CA GLU A 153 -14.86 11.22 -13.26
C GLU A 153 -14.05 10.36 -12.28
N GLY A 154 -12.75 10.27 -12.54
CA GLY A 154 -11.79 9.63 -11.66
C GLY A 154 -10.58 10.49 -11.35
N VAL A 155 -9.97 10.26 -10.18
CA VAL A 155 -8.76 10.94 -9.73
C VAL A 155 -7.74 9.89 -9.34
N LEU A 156 -6.52 9.99 -9.91
CA LEU A 156 -5.37 9.28 -9.40
C LEU A 156 -4.62 10.21 -8.46
N TYR A 157 -4.56 9.85 -7.18
CA TYR A 157 -3.77 10.56 -6.19
C TYR A 157 -2.41 9.87 -6.08
N ILE A 158 -1.39 10.47 -6.67
CA ILE A 158 -0.03 9.90 -6.75
C ILE A 158 0.91 10.77 -5.90
N ARG A 159 1.72 10.12 -5.09
CA ARG A 159 2.75 10.81 -4.30
C ARG A 159 3.81 11.47 -5.20
N GLY A 160 4.24 12.69 -4.83
CA GLY A 160 5.21 13.47 -5.62
C GLY A 160 6.60 12.84 -5.73
N GLU A 161 6.93 11.89 -4.85
CA GLU A 161 8.19 11.15 -4.84
C GLU A 161 8.30 10.09 -5.95
N TYR A 162 7.21 9.90 -6.75
CA TYR A 162 7.16 8.95 -7.87
C TYR A 162 7.09 9.63 -9.24
N PRO A 163 8.08 10.43 -9.65
CA PRO A 163 8.03 11.21 -10.90
C PRO A 163 7.83 10.32 -12.14
N LYS A 164 8.46 9.14 -12.19
CA LYS A 164 8.31 8.19 -13.30
C LYS A 164 6.92 7.56 -13.38
N SER A 165 6.31 7.27 -12.23
CA SER A 165 4.92 6.80 -12.20
C SER A 165 3.96 7.87 -12.72
N ILE A 166 4.20 9.13 -12.36
CA ILE A 166 3.42 10.27 -12.83
C ILE A 166 3.55 10.41 -14.35
N GLU A 167 4.77 10.32 -14.89
CA GLU A 167 5.04 10.37 -16.34
C GLU A 167 4.37 9.22 -17.09
N SER A 168 4.53 7.98 -16.62
CA SER A 168 3.95 6.76 -17.21
C SER A 168 2.42 6.83 -17.28
N ILE A 169 1.77 7.24 -16.17
CA ILE A 169 0.32 7.35 -16.10
C ILE A 169 -0.19 8.51 -16.99
N ASN A 170 0.46 9.67 -16.98
CA ASN A 170 0.11 10.78 -17.87
C ASN A 170 0.21 10.36 -19.35
N GLY A 171 1.29 9.72 -19.71
CA GLY A 171 1.48 9.18 -21.07
C GLY A 171 0.35 8.20 -21.45
N SER A 172 0.01 7.28 -20.57
CA SER A 172 -1.06 6.30 -20.78
C SER A 172 -2.44 6.95 -20.88
N ILE A 173 -2.77 7.93 -20.04
CA ILE A 173 -4.03 8.68 -20.12
C ILE A 173 -4.13 9.40 -21.48
N ASN A 174 -3.06 10.05 -21.93
CA ASN A 174 -3.05 10.73 -23.22
C ASN A 174 -3.25 9.77 -24.40
N VAL A 175 -2.61 8.61 -24.36
CA VAL A 175 -2.78 7.56 -25.37
C VAL A 175 -4.24 7.08 -25.42
N LEU A 176 -4.85 6.81 -24.25
CA LEU A 176 -6.25 6.38 -24.18
C LEU A 176 -7.23 7.47 -24.65
N LYS A 177 -7.00 8.76 -24.31
CA LYS A 177 -7.80 9.88 -24.79
C LYS A 177 -7.73 10.01 -26.30
N ASN A 178 -6.54 9.97 -26.89
CA ASN A 178 -6.33 10.06 -28.34
C ASN A 178 -6.99 8.90 -29.10
N ALA A 179 -7.12 7.74 -28.46
CA ALA A 179 -7.78 6.56 -29.04
C ALA A 179 -9.30 6.52 -28.80
N GLY A 180 -9.90 7.50 -28.13
CA GLY A 180 -11.33 7.50 -27.77
C GLY A 180 -11.73 6.42 -26.77
N LEU A 181 -10.77 5.98 -25.94
CA LEU A 181 -10.95 4.97 -24.89
C LEU A 181 -11.08 5.62 -23.49
N LEU A 182 -10.94 6.93 -23.44
CA LEU A 182 -11.12 7.78 -22.25
C LEU A 182 -11.69 9.13 -22.72
N GLY A 183 -12.57 9.76 -21.92
CA GLY A 183 -13.23 11.00 -22.24
C GLY A 183 -14.72 10.81 -22.53
N GLU A 184 -15.25 11.53 -23.50
CA GLU A 184 -16.67 11.49 -23.86
C GLU A 184 -17.01 10.32 -24.77
N SER A 185 -18.21 9.74 -24.56
CA SER A 185 -18.81 8.71 -25.44
C SER A 185 -17.87 7.58 -25.81
N ILE A 186 -17.19 6.98 -24.82
CA ILE A 186 -16.18 5.95 -24.99
C ILE A 186 -16.68 4.83 -25.92
N LEU A 187 -15.94 4.54 -26.98
CA LEU A 187 -16.30 3.55 -28.02
C LEU A 187 -17.67 3.79 -28.63
N GLY A 188 -18.17 5.05 -28.69
CA GLY A 188 -19.49 5.40 -29.20
C GLY A 188 -20.65 5.03 -28.30
N THR A 189 -20.41 4.62 -27.07
CA THR A 189 -21.43 4.32 -26.05
C THR A 189 -21.93 5.61 -25.38
N LYS A 190 -22.94 5.48 -24.51
CA LYS A 190 -23.39 6.60 -23.65
C LYS A 190 -22.50 6.83 -22.43
N PHE A 191 -21.50 6.00 -22.24
CA PHE A 191 -20.58 6.08 -21.10
C PHE A 191 -19.44 7.07 -21.42
N SER A 192 -19.26 8.02 -20.52
CA SER A 192 -18.15 8.97 -20.54
C SER A 192 -17.41 8.84 -19.22
N PHE A 193 -16.07 8.86 -19.26
CA PHE A 193 -15.24 8.81 -18.07
C PHE A 193 -13.92 9.50 -18.33
N ASP A 194 -13.56 10.47 -17.52
CA ASP A 194 -12.28 11.15 -17.60
C ASP A 194 -11.46 11.00 -16.32
N LEU A 195 -10.15 11.12 -16.46
CA LEU A 195 -9.18 10.94 -15.39
C LEU A 195 -8.30 12.16 -15.22
N ASN A 196 -8.17 12.59 -13.97
CA ASN A 196 -7.26 13.64 -13.55
C ASN A 196 -6.21 13.06 -12.58
N ILE A 197 -4.98 13.61 -12.61
CA ILE A 197 -3.93 13.29 -11.65
C ILE A 197 -3.87 14.39 -10.61
N CYS A 198 -3.88 13.98 -9.33
CA CYS A 198 -3.59 14.84 -8.19
C CYS A 198 -2.25 14.40 -7.60
N ILE A 199 -1.28 15.30 -7.52
CA ILE A 199 0.06 15.01 -6.99
C ILE A 199 0.09 15.34 -5.51
N GLY A 200 0.34 14.31 -4.67
CA GLY A 200 0.52 14.44 -3.23
C GLY A 200 1.85 15.12 -2.87
N GLN A 201 1.87 15.78 -1.73
CA GLN A 201 3.01 16.58 -1.27
C GLN A 201 3.86 15.87 -0.18
N GLY A 202 3.83 14.53 -0.13
CA GLY A 202 4.72 13.73 0.70
C GLY A 202 4.25 13.46 2.14
N ALA A 203 2.97 13.64 2.46
CA ALA A 203 2.44 13.32 3.78
C ALA A 203 1.87 11.89 3.79
N TYR A 204 2.43 11.01 4.62
CA TYR A 204 1.99 9.62 4.79
C TYR A 204 0.49 9.50 5.10
N ILE A 205 -0.05 10.42 5.91
CA ILE A 205 -1.47 10.40 6.28
C ILE A 205 -2.41 10.48 5.07
N CYS A 206 -1.95 11.01 3.92
CA CYS A 206 -2.74 11.04 2.69
C CYS A 206 -3.02 9.64 2.11
N GLY A 207 -2.38 8.58 2.61
CA GLY A 207 -2.76 7.20 2.35
C GLY A 207 -4.09 6.78 3.02
N GLU A 208 -4.53 7.49 4.06
CA GLU A 208 -5.86 7.28 4.67
C GLU A 208 -6.95 7.93 3.80
N GLU A 209 -8.03 7.17 3.50
CA GLU A 209 -9.00 7.56 2.47
C GLU A 209 -9.68 8.91 2.70
N THR A 210 -9.93 9.32 3.95
CA THR A 210 -10.59 10.60 4.25
C THR A 210 -9.61 11.76 4.23
N ALA A 211 -8.37 11.55 4.69
CA ALA A 211 -7.29 12.52 4.60
C ALA A 211 -6.88 12.76 3.13
N LEU A 212 -6.86 11.71 2.31
CA LEU A 212 -6.65 11.79 0.87
C LEU A 212 -7.74 12.64 0.19
N ILE A 213 -9.02 12.40 0.51
CA ILE A 213 -10.14 13.20 0.01
C ILE A 213 -9.96 14.66 0.40
N ALA A 214 -9.64 14.96 1.67
CA ALA A 214 -9.39 16.30 2.14
C ALA A 214 -8.26 16.99 1.35
N SER A 215 -7.18 16.25 1.04
CA SER A 215 -6.05 16.74 0.24
C SER A 215 -6.46 17.08 -1.21
N ILE A 216 -7.25 16.21 -1.87
CA ILE A 216 -7.78 16.48 -3.22
C ILE A 216 -8.65 17.76 -3.23
N GLU A 217 -9.43 17.96 -2.16
CA GLU A 217 -10.28 19.16 -2.00
C GLU A 217 -9.50 20.44 -1.66
N GLY A 218 -8.16 20.36 -1.54
CA GLY A 218 -7.31 21.49 -1.17
C GLY A 218 -7.42 21.88 0.31
N ARG A 219 -7.99 21.02 1.14
CA ARG A 219 -8.03 21.15 2.60
C ARG A 219 -6.78 20.53 3.23
N ARG A 220 -6.52 20.86 4.49
CA ARG A 220 -5.51 20.16 5.27
C ARG A 220 -5.86 18.66 5.31
N ALA A 221 -4.87 17.80 5.04
CA ALA A 221 -5.02 16.36 5.07
C ALA A 221 -5.21 15.86 6.52
N GLU A 222 -6.45 15.84 6.96
CA GLU A 222 -6.87 15.35 8.28
C GLU A 222 -7.91 14.26 8.12
N VAL A 223 -7.86 13.29 9.03
CA VAL A 223 -8.82 12.18 9.07
C VAL A 223 -10.20 12.66 9.48
N ASP A 224 -11.22 12.31 8.72
CA ASP A 224 -12.61 12.57 9.10
C ASP A 224 -13.22 11.38 9.86
N VAL A 225 -14.16 11.69 10.77
CA VAL A 225 -14.88 10.67 11.56
C VAL A 225 -15.85 9.93 10.65
N ARG A 226 -15.90 8.61 10.79
CA ARG A 226 -16.84 7.75 10.06
C ARG A 226 -17.86 7.14 11.02
N PRO A 227 -19.17 6.99 10.69
CA PRO A 227 -19.84 7.40 9.45
C PRO A 227 -20.00 8.92 9.31
N PRO A 228 -20.25 9.48 8.08
CA PRO A 228 -20.48 8.74 6.83
C PRO A 228 -19.19 8.14 6.25
N PHE A 229 -19.35 7.05 5.48
CA PHE A 229 -18.25 6.44 4.74
C PHE A 229 -18.14 7.07 3.34
N PRO A 230 -16.96 7.10 2.71
CA PRO A 230 -16.77 7.71 1.38
C PRO A 230 -17.72 7.18 0.30
N VAL A 231 -18.14 5.91 0.37
CA VAL A 231 -19.10 5.33 -0.57
C VAL A 231 -20.49 5.98 -0.53
N THR A 232 -20.79 6.71 0.54
CA THR A 232 -22.01 7.51 0.69
C THR A 232 -21.74 9.01 0.61
N GLU A 233 -20.69 9.49 1.24
CA GLU A 233 -20.30 10.90 1.30
C GLU A 233 -18.76 11.01 1.35
N GLY A 234 -18.13 11.11 0.18
CA GLY A 234 -16.68 11.21 -0.02
C GLY A 234 -16.29 12.54 -0.67
N LEU A 235 -15.58 12.49 -1.80
CA LEU A 235 -15.05 13.66 -2.51
C LEU A 235 -16.16 14.65 -2.88
N TYR A 236 -15.99 15.90 -2.45
CA TYR A 236 -16.99 16.97 -2.57
C TYR A 236 -18.38 16.56 -2.04
N LYS A 237 -18.39 15.75 -0.98
CA LYS A 237 -19.61 15.20 -0.36
C LYS A 237 -20.46 14.35 -1.32
N LYS A 238 -19.82 13.72 -2.31
CA LYS A 238 -20.46 12.81 -3.26
C LYS A 238 -19.98 11.39 -3.02
N PRO A 239 -20.81 10.37 -3.36
CA PRO A 239 -20.41 8.98 -3.23
C PRO A 239 -19.11 8.72 -4.00
N THR A 240 -18.13 8.14 -3.31
CA THR A 240 -16.76 7.96 -3.82
C THR A 240 -16.26 6.55 -3.51
N VAL A 241 -15.77 5.85 -4.52
CA VAL A 241 -14.96 4.65 -4.32
C VAL A 241 -13.49 5.05 -4.25
N VAL A 242 -12.87 4.83 -3.11
CA VAL A 242 -11.41 4.93 -2.96
C VAL A 242 -10.82 3.53 -2.95
N ASN A 243 -9.96 3.20 -3.91
CA ASN A 243 -9.23 1.94 -3.97
C ASN A 243 -7.74 2.16 -4.18
N ASN A 244 -6.92 1.32 -3.55
CA ASN A 244 -5.49 1.27 -3.79
C ASN A 244 -5.18 0.78 -5.23
N VAL A 245 -3.99 1.10 -5.75
CA VAL A 245 -3.52 0.74 -7.10
C VAL A 245 -3.60 -0.77 -7.36
N GLU A 246 -3.02 -1.59 -6.47
CA GLU A 246 -3.03 -3.05 -6.63
C GLU A 246 -4.45 -3.61 -6.59
N THR A 247 -5.36 -3.01 -5.81
CA THR A 247 -6.77 -3.42 -5.77
C THR A 247 -7.46 -3.20 -7.12
N LEU A 248 -7.22 -2.07 -7.77
CA LEU A 248 -7.79 -1.77 -9.10
C LEU A 248 -7.19 -2.66 -10.18
N ALA A 249 -5.87 -2.88 -10.15
CA ALA A 249 -5.18 -3.80 -11.05
C ALA A 249 -5.67 -5.25 -10.86
N ALA A 250 -5.87 -5.69 -9.60
CA ALA A 250 -6.42 -7.02 -9.31
C ALA A 250 -7.86 -7.17 -9.79
N ALA A 251 -8.71 -6.15 -9.62
CA ALA A 251 -10.07 -6.14 -10.17
C ALA A 251 -10.06 -6.32 -11.69
N ALA A 252 -9.19 -5.57 -12.40
CA ALA A 252 -8.97 -5.76 -13.84
C ALA A 252 -8.52 -7.19 -14.16
N GLY A 253 -7.51 -7.71 -13.46
CA GLY A 253 -6.99 -9.06 -13.65
C GLY A 253 -8.06 -10.14 -13.42
N ILE A 254 -8.93 -9.98 -12.43
CA ILE A 254 -10.06 -10.89 -12.15
C ILE A 254 -11.05 -10.89 -13.30
N LEU A 255 -11.44 -9.72 -13.80
CA LEU A 255 -12.38 -9.61 -14.91
C LEU A 255 -11.82 -10.24 -16.19
N LEU A 256 -10.52 -10.15 -16.41
CA LEU A 256 -9.84 -10.71 -17.59
C LEU A 256 -9.56 -12.22 -17.50
N ASN A 257 -9.36 -12.74 -16.29
CA ASN A 257 -8.94 -14.13 -16.06
C ASN A 257 -10.05 -15.03 -15.49
N GLY A 258 -11.09 -14.43 -14.89
CA GLY A 258 -12.21 -15.12 -14.23
C GLY A 258 -12.07 -15.12 -12.70
N SER A 259 -13.20 -14.83 -12.04
CA SER A 259 -13.32 -14.80 -10.57
C SER A 259 -13.06 -16.16 -9.92
N GLU A 260 -13.47 -17.25 -10.57
CA GLU A 260 -13.29 -18.62 -10.07
C GLU A 260 -11.80 -18.99 -9.94
N LYS A 261 -10.97 -18.60 -10.93
CA LYS A 261 -9.53 -18.83 -10.86
C LYS A 261 -8.87 -18.05 -9.73
N PHE A 262 -9.33 -16.82 -9.49
CA PHE A 262 -8.80 -16.00 -8.40
C PHE A 262 -9.22 -16.53 -7.03
N SER A 263 -10.51 -16.86 -6.84
CA SER A 263 -11.03 -17.37 -5.58
C SER A 263 -10.54 -18.78 -5.23
N ALA A 264 -10.04 -19.54 -6.20
CA ALA A 264 -9.43 -20.85 -5.98
C ALA A 264 -8.01 -20.78 -5.37
N ILE A 265 -7.36 -19.60 -5.40
CA ILE A 265 -6.04 -19.37 -4.82
C ILE A 265 -6.22 -18.87 -3.38
N GLY A 266 -5.46 -19.42 -2.44
CA GLY A 266 -5.56 -19.06 -1.02
C GLY A 266 -6.83 -19.58 -0.36
N ASN A 267 -7.51 -18.74 0.41
CA ASN A 267 -8.76 -19.08 1.07
C ASN A 267 -9.78 -17.92 0.97
N LYS A 268 -11.01 -18.14 1.42
CA LYS A 268 -12.12 -17.18 1.27
C LYS A 268 -11.83 -15.79 1.85
N LYS A 269 -10.97 -15.67 2.88
CA LYS A 269 -10.63 -14.38 3.51
C LYS A 269 -9.34 -13.77 2.97
N SER A 270 -8.54 -14.60 2.29
CA SER A 270 -7.24 -14.25 1.72
C SER A 270 -7.13 -14.89 0.33
N ALA A 271 -8.00 -14.48 -0.59
CA ALA A 271 -8.07 -15.07 -1.94
C ALA A 271 -7.12 -14.38 -2.92
N GLY A 272 -6.71 -15.13 -3.93
CA GLY A 272 -5.99 -14.66 -5.10
C GLY A 272 -4.50 -14.48 -4.91
N THR A 273 -3.93 -13.57 -5.68
CA THR A 273 -2.50 -13.24 -5.65
C THR A 273 -2.24 -11.91 -4.93
N LYS A 274 -1.00 -11.70 -4.55
CA LYS A 274 -0.52 -10.48 -3.89
C LYS A 274 0.86 -10.11 -4.40
N LEU A 275 1.11 -8.82 -4.62
CA LEU A 275 2.48 -8.34 -4.82
C LEU A 275 3.20 -8.26 -3.49
N VAL A 276 4.35 -8.88 -3.41
CA VAL A 276 5.25 -8.87 -2.25
C VAL A 276 6.53 -8.15 -2.63
N CYS A 277 6.91 -7.14 -1.85
CA CYS A 277 8.16 -6.40 -2.00
C CYS A 277 9.20 -6.95 -1.03
N LEU A 278 10.38 -7.30 -1.56
CA LEU A 278 11.53 -7.75 -0.78
C LEU A 278 12.63 -6.69 -0.83
N ASP A 279 13.16 -6.32 0.34
CA ASP A 279 14.14 -5.26 0.50
C ASP A 279 15.56 -5.63 0.04
N SER A 280 16.49 -4.68 0.14
CA SER A 280 17.88 -4.80 -0.28
C SER A 280 18.69 -5.84 0.50
N PHE A 281 18.22 -6.32 1.66
CA PHE A 281 18.89 -7.36 2.45
C PHE A 281 18.71 -8.76 1.88
N PHE A 282 17.69 -8.99 1.05
CA PHE A 282 17.54 -10.24 0.34
C PHE A 282 18.60 -10.41 -0.75
N ASN A 283 18.97 -11.65 -1.05
CA ASN A 283 19.85 -11.94 -2.20
C ASN A 283 19.19 -11.61 -3.53
N LYS A 284 17.85 -11.67 -3.58
CA LYS A 284 17.03 -11.32 -4.75
C LYS A 284 15.97 -10.28 -4.34
N PRO A 285 16.37 -9.01 -4.16
CA PRO A 285 15.41 -7.95 -3.84
C PRO A 285 14.52 -7.64 -5.05
N GLY A 286 13.26 -7.26 -4.83
CA GLY A 286 12.35 -6.93 -5.93
C GLY A 286 10.88 -7.07 -5.60
N VAL A 287 10.03 -7.05 -6.63
CA VAL A 287 8.57 -7.24 -6.55
C VAL A 287 8.16 -8.57 -7.14
N TYR A 288 7.38 -9.32 -6.40
CA TYR A 288 6.97 -10.66 -6.78
C TYR A 288 5.46 -10.84 -6.67
N GLU A 289 4.81 -11.32 -7.73
CA GLU A 289 3.43 -11.78 -7.62
C GLU A 289 3.40 -13.19 -7.08
N ILE A 290 2.72 -13.40 -5.96
CA ILE A 290 2.73 -14.65 -5.19
C ILE A 290 1.30 -15.04 -4.84
N ASP A 291 0.99 -16.34 -4.87
CA ASP A 291 -0.29 -16.88 -4.41
C ASP A 291 -0.48 -16.62 -2.91
N MET A 292 -1.64 -16.12 -2.51
CA MET A 292 -2.03 -16.13 -1.10
C MET A 292 -1.98 -17.57 -0.57
N GLY A 293 -1.57 -17.72 0.70
CA GLY A 293 -1.33 -19.04 1.31
C GLY A 293 0.10 -19.60 1.09
N THR A 294 0.95 -18.93 0.32
CA THR A 294 2.36 -19.32 0.19
C THR A 294 3.09 -19.09 1.52
N SER A 295 3.88 -20.06 1.98
CA SER A 295 4.61 -19.93 3.25
C SER A 295 5.66 -18.80 3.19
N ILE A 296 5.77 -18.03 4.26
CA ILE A 296 6.80 -16.98 4.40
C ILE A 296 8.20 -17.59 4.28
N LYS A 297 8.40 -18.80 4.80
CA LYS A 297 9.65 -19.55 4.62
C LYS A 297 10.04 -19.72 3.15
N LYS A 298 9.07 -20.07 2.28
CA LYS A 298 9.31 -20.20 0.83
C LYS A 298 9.62 -18.84 0.21
N ILE A 299 8.90 -17.78 0.61
CA ILE A 299 9.13 -16.41 0.13
C ILE A 299 10.56 -15.97 0.48
N VAL A 300 10.99 -16.18 1.73
CA VAL A 300 12.33 -15.80 2.20
C VAL A 300 13.42 -16.61 1.51
N ASN A 301 13.33 -17.94 1.54
CA ASN A 301 14.46 -18.79 1.18
C ASN A 301 14.55 -19.12 -0.32
N GLU A 302 13.40 -19.34 -0.99
CA GLU A 302 13.42 -19.76 -2.40
C GLU A 302 13.26 -18.54 -3.34
N ILE A 303 12.25 -17.69 -3.08
CA ILE A 303 11.95 -16.53 -3.92
C ILE A 303 12.98 -15.43 -3.68
N GLY A 304 13.15 -15.00 -2.43
CA GLY A 304 14.13 -13.99 -2.01
C GLY A 304 15.58 -14.48 -1.99
N GLY A 305 15.80 -15.81 -2.04
CA GLY A 305 17.12 -16.44 -2.03
C GLY A 305 17.86 -16.34 -0.70
N GLY A 306 17.15 -16.10 0.40
CA GLY A 306 17.72 -15.85 1.74
C GLY A 306 18.31 -14.43 1.85
N PHE A 307 19.05 -14.18 2.94
CA PHE A 307 19.57 -12.87 3.29
C PHE A 307 21.08 -12.74 3.04
N LYS A 308 21.54 -11.55 2.67
CA LYS A 308 22.96 -11.17 2.53
C LYS A 308 23.70 -11.11 3.87
N LYS A 309 22.98 -10.84 4.97
CA LYS A 309 23.48 -10.74 6.34
C LYS A 309 22.50 -11.39 7.32
N PRO A 310 22.93 -11.76 8.53
CA PRO A 310 22.02 -12.32 9.54
C PRO A 310 20.88 -11.36 9.90
N VAL A 311 19.65 -11.87 9.86
CA VAL A 311 18.40 -11.16 10.17
C VAL A 311 17.78 -11.81 11.40
N LYS A 312 17.20 -11.03 12.32
CA LYS A 312 16.52 -11.52 13.52
C LYS A 312 15.00 -11.41 13.44
N ALA A 313 14.48 -10.49 12.65
CA ALA A 313 13.06 -10.29 12.47
C ALA A 313 12.75 -9.68 11.10
N LEU A 314 11.49 -9.76 10.72
CA LEU A 314 10.92 -9.11 9.53
C LEU A 314 9.85 -8.11 9.97
N GLN A 315 9.92 -6.88 9.49
CA GLN A 315 8.78 -5.97 9.49
C GLN A 315 7.96 -6.27 8.25
N ILE A 316 6.75 -6.76 8.43
CA ILE A 316 5.87 -7.14 7.32
C ILE A 316 4.67 -6.20 7.28
N GLY A 317 4.39 -5.61 6.12
CA GLY A 317 3.24 -4.72 5.90
C GLY A 317 3.45 -3.26 6.28
N GLY A 318 4.69 -2.78 6.18
CA GLY A 318 5.06 -1.40 6.48
C GLY A 318 5.19 -1.08 7.98
N PRO A 319 5.37 0.19 8.35
CA PRO A 319 5.63 0.60 9.75
C PRO A 319 4.45 0.28 10.69
N LEU A 320 3.26 0.12 10.16
CA LEU A 320 2.05 -0.25 10.91
C LEU A 320 1.84 -1.78 11.00
N GLY A 321 2.60 -2.55 10.25
CA GLY A 321 2.54 -4.00 10.19
C GLY A 321 3.20 -4.69 11.39
N GLY A 322 3.32 -6.02 11.35
CA GLY A 322 3.95 -6.79 12.42
C GLY A 322 5.47 -6.79 12.39
N VAL A 323 6.13 -6.71 13.54
CA VAL A 323 7.53 -7.11 13.71
C VAL A 323 7.55 -8.57 14.11
N VAL A 324 7.86 -9.42 13.13
CA VAL A 324 7.76 -10.88 13.25
C VAL A 324 9.16 -11.46 13.42
N PRO A 325 9.49 -12.12 14.56
CA PRO A 325 10.75 -12.86 14.69
C PRO A 325 10.89 -13.85 13.54
N LEU A 326 12.12 -14.04 13.03
CA LEU A 326 12.34 -14.88 11.85
C LEU A 326 11.82 -16.30 12.05
N GLU A 327 12.02 -16.88 13.23
CA GLU A 327 11.52 -18.20 13.59
C GLU A 327 9.98 -18.31 13.60
N GLU A 328 9.30 -17.24 13.97
CA GLU A 328 7.82 -17.18 13.90
C GLU A 328 7.35 -16.93 12.47
N ALA A 329 8.04 -16.07 11.71
CA ALA A 329 7.72 -15.80 10.32
C ALA A 329 7.76 -17.06 9.45
N GLU A 330 8.72 -17.97 9.69
CA GLU A 330 8.84 -19.24 8.96
C GLU A 330 7.66 -20.22 9.19
N LYS A 331 6.86 -19.99 10.24
CA LYS A 331 5.67 -20.80 10.57
C LYS A 331 4.39 -20.25 9.92
N LEU A 332 4.43 -19.02 9.38
CA LEU A 332 3.27 -18.33 8.82
C LEU A 332 3.20 -18.48 7.31
N ASN A 333 1.98 -18.38 6.79
CA ASN A 333 1.71 -18.25 5.38
C ASN A 333 1.31 -16.80 5.04
N LEU A 334 1.42 -16.43 3.76
CA LEU A 334 0.96 -15.14 3.24
C LEU A 334 -0.58 -15.10 3.31
N ASP A 335 -1.11 -14.80 4.48
CA ASP A 335 -2.54 -14.87 4.78
C ASP A 335 -2.92 -13.83 5.85
N PHE A 336 -3.94 -13.01 5.55
CA PHE A 336 -4.37 -11.92 6.44
C PHE A 336 -4.88 -12.44 7.80
N GLN A 337 -5.65 -13.55 7.80
CA GLN A 337 -6.23 -14.08 9.03
C GLN A 337 -5.18 -14.79 9.90
N GLU A 338 -4.27 -15.51 9.26
CA GLU A 338 -3.19 -16.22 9.97
C GLU A 338 -2.29 -15.21 10.71
N PHE A 339 -1.93 -14.10 10.06
CA PHE A 339 -1.18 -13.03 10.69
C PHE A 339 -1.92 -12.41 11.87
N ILE A 340 -3.23 -12.11 11.73
CA ILE A 340 -4.05 -11.56 12.82
C ILE A 340 -4.12 -12.53 14.00
N ILE A 341 -4.35 -13.83 13.76
CA ILE A 341 -4.42 -14.85 14.81
C ILE A 341 -3.07 -14.98 15.54
N ALA A 342 -1.96 -14.86 14.83
CA ALA A 342 -0.62 -14.87 15.42
C ALA A 342 -0.25 -13.56 16.17
N GLY A 343 -1.10 -12.52 16.11
CA GLY A 343 -0.88 -11.23 16.75
C GLY A 343 -0.03 -10.26 15.92
N PHE A 344 0.00 -10.45 14.59
CA PHE A 344 0.69 -9.60 13.63
C PHE A 344 -0.28 -8.99 12.63
N MET A 345 0.21 -8.11 11.77
CA MET A 345 -0.52 -7.59 10.62
C MET A 345 0.27 -7.83 9.34
N LEU A 346 -0.39 -8.33 8.29
CA LEU A 346 0.22 -8.51 6.96
C LEU A 346 0.30 -7.20 6.18
N GLY A 347 -0.63 -6.27 6.42
CA GLY A 347 -0.70 -4.98 5.72
C GLY A 347 -0.75 -5.16 4.20
N HIS A 348 0.05 -4.38 3.48
CA HIS A 348 0.22 -4.53 2.02
C HIS A 348 1.34 -5.52 1.62
N ALA A 349 1.89 -6.28 2.58
CA ALA A 349 2.87 -7.35 2.35
C ALA A 349 4.26 -6.93 1.83
N SER A 350 4.72 -5.70 2.13
CA SER A 350 6.15 -5.40 2.04
C SER A 350 6.92 -6.13 3.15
N VAL A 351 8.14 -6.54 2.86
CA VAL A 351 9.00 -7.25 3.81
C VAL A 351 10.31 -6.46 3.97
N VAL A 352 10.51 -5.90 5.16
CA VAL A 352 11.73 -5.20 5.55
C VAL A 352 12.49 -6.04 6.57
N SER A 353 13.75 -6.31 6.27
CA SER A 353 14.62 -7.14 7.10
C SER A 353 15.22 -6.33 8.26
N ILE A 354 15.13 -6.86 9.48
CA ILE A 354 15.76 -6.27 10.66
C ILE A 354 17.05 -7.04 10.96
N PRO A 355 18.23 -6.43 10.76
CA PRO A 355 19.51 -7.08 11.00
C PRO A 355 19.67 -7.55 12.45
N LYS A 356 20.45 -8.61 12.65
CA LYS A 356 20.67 -9.19 13.99
C LYS A 356 21.31 -8.21 14.97
N ASP A 357 22.15 -7.32 14.49
CA ASP A 357 22.90 -6.32 15.25
C ASP A 357 22.14 -4.98 15.43
N PHE A 358 20.97 -4.79 14.80
CA PHE A 358 20.17 -3.59 14.94
C PHE A 358 19.44 -3.55 16.29
N SER A 359 19.49 -2.42 17.00
CA SER A 359 18.87 -2.26 18.32
C SER A 359 17.34 -2.19 18.25
N MET A 360 16.65 -3.04 19.03
CA MET A 360 15.19 -2.98 19.16
C MET A 360 14.71 -1.74 19.92
N LEU A 361 15.52 -1.18 20.79
CA LEU A 361 15.23 0.11 21.44
C LEU A 361 15.19 1.24 20.39
N GLU A 362 16.16 1.28 19.49
CA GLU A 362 16.18 2.24 18.38
C GLU A 362 15.03 2.02 17.40
N TYR A 363 14.66 0.76 17.17
CA TYR A 363 13.53 0.46 16.27
C TYR A 363 12.20 0.97 16.83
N ILE A 364 11.92 0.76 18.13
CA ILE A 364 10.71 1.31 18.76
C ILE A 364 10.75 2.84 18.74
N HIS A 365 11.88 3.45 19.03
CA HIS A 365 12.05 4.90 18.93
C HIS A 365 11.66 5.40 17.54
N HIS A 366 12.22 4.79 16.49
CA HIS A 366 11.92 5.13 15.10
C HIS A 366 10.42 5.00 14.76
N LEU A 367 9.73 3.95 15.24
CA LEU A 367 8.29 3.79 15.03
C LEU A 367 7.49 4.93 15.69
N PHE A 368 7.83 5.35 16.89
CA PHE A 368 7.18 6.49 17.52
C PHE A 368 7.52 7.82 16.86
N GLU A 369 8.78 8.01 16.46
CA GLU A 369 9.23 9.21 15.71
C GLU A 369 8.46 9.35 14.40
N PHE A 370 8.42 8.29 13.59
CA PHE A 370 7.63 8.24 12.37
C PHE A 370 6.15 8.59 12.63
N SER A 371 5.55 7.98 13.67
CA SER A 371 4.15 8.24 14.01
C SER A 371 3.92 9.69 14.49
N ALA A 372 4.89 10.29 15.19
CA ALA A 372 4.80 11.68 15.65
C ALA A 372 4.92 12.68 14.51
N GLU A 373 5.81 12.42 13.55
CA GLU A 373 6.04 13.29 12.40
C GLU A 373 4.89 13.23 11.38
N GLU A 374 4.33 12.03 11.14
CA GLU A 374 3.29 11.81 10.14
C GLU A 374 1.85 11.96 10.68
N SER A 375 1.67 12.18 11.98
CA SER A 375 0.36 12.38 12.58
C SER A 375 -0.32 13.64 12.05
N CYS A 376 -1.57 13.53 11.57
CA CYS A 376 -2.35 14.72 11.19
C CYS A 376 -2.69 15.63 12.39
N GLY A 377 -2.48 15.17 13.63
CA GLY A 377 -2.72 15.93 14.85
C GLY A 377 -4.19 16.07 15.28
N LYS A 378 -5.15 15.50 14.55
CA LYS A 378 -6.59 15.66 14.84
C LYS A 378 -7.02 14.97 16.14
N CYS A 379 -6.71 13.69 16.29
CA CYS A 379 -7.08 12.96 17.50
C CYS A 379 -6.01 13.11 18.59
N PHE A 380 -6.45 13.24 19.84
CA PHE A 380 -5.57 13.44 20.99
C PHE A 380 -4.55 12.30 21.18
N PRO A 381 -4.96 11.00 21.15
CA PRO A 381 -3.99 9.92 21.33
C PRO A 381 -2.95 9.86 20.19
N GLY A 382 -3.32 10.18 18.94
CA GLY A 382 -2.38 10.26 17.84
C GLY A 382 -1.38 11.40 17.99
N ARG A 383 -1.87 12.62 18.28
CA ARG A 383 -1.03 13.81 18.40
C ARG A 383 -0.08 13.77 19.60
N ILE A 384 -0.61 13.47 20.78
CA ILE A 384 0.17 13.51 22.01
C ILE A 384 0.79 12.17 22.33
N GLY A 385 0.09 11.06 22.05
CA GLY A 385 0.57 9.72 22.39
C GLY A 385 1.82 9.32 21.59
N SER A 386 1.86 9.60 20.29
CA SER A 386 3.07 9.34 19.48
C SER A 386 4.28 10.14 19.97
N TYR A 387 4.05 11.44 20.26
CA TYR A 387 5.12 12.30 20.77
C TYR A 387 5.61 11.87 22.17
N ARG A 388 4.71 11.51 23.09
CA ARG A 388 5.08 11.00 24.42
C ARG A 388 5.82 9.68 24.34
N GLY A 389 5.42 8.78 23.41
CA GLY A 389 6.17 7.57 23.15
C GLY A 389 7.59 7.88 22.68
N LYS A 390 7.75 8.79 21.71
CA LYS A 390 9.06 9.24 21.24
C LYS A 390 9.94 9.77 22.40
N GLU A 391 9.42 10.69 23.22
CA GLU A 391 10.14 11.25 24.36
C GLU A 391 10.61 10.18 25.35
N MET A 392 9.79 9.19 25.67
CA MET A 392 10.15 8.09 26.58
C MET A 392 11.36 7.32 26.05
N PHE A 393 11.38 7.06 24.74
CA PHE A 393 12.49 6.33 24.11
C PHE A 393 13.71 7.22 23.86
N ASP A 394 13.58 8.52 23.63
CA ASP A 394 14.68 9.49 23.61
C ASP A 394 15.42 9.52 24.95
N GLN A 395 14.67 9.57 26.07
CA GLN A 395 15.26 9.55 27.41
C GLN A 395 15.97 8.23 27.72
N ALA A 396 15.41 7.09 27.28
CA ALA A 396 16.04 5.78 27.46
C ALA A 396 17.33 5.65 26.63
N LYS A 397 17.31 6.04 25.36
CA LYS A 397 18.49 6.07 24.48
C LYS A 397 19.61 6.94 25.05
N SER A 398 19.24 8.09 25.60
CA SER A 398 20.18 9.04 26.24
C SER A 398 20.57 8.61 27.67
N LYS A 399 20.08 7.47 28.17
CA LYS A 399 20.30 6.95 29.54
C LYS A 399 19.91 7.93 30.65
N ILE A 400 18.99 8.85 30.37
CA ILE A 400 18.45 9.83 31.34
C ILE A 400 17.46 9.16 32.26
N ALA A 401 16.56 8.35 31.70
CA ALA A 401 15.54 7.62 32.45
C ALA A 401 15.24 6.27 31.81
N LYS A 402 14.83 5.28 32.64
CA LYS A 402 14.30 4.00 32.16
C LYS A 402 12.81 4.13 31.90
N ILE A 403 12.29 3.32 30.99
CA ILE A 403 10.88 3.33 30.58
C ILE A 403 10.04 2.51 31.57
N PRO A 404 9.03 3.09 32.27
CA PRO A 404 8.10 2.33 33.09
C PRO A 404 7.15 1.52 32.22
N ILE A 405 7.25 0.19 32.24
CA ILE A 405 6.45 -0.71 31.37
C ILE A 405 4.95 -0.50 31.51
N LYS A 406 4.45 -0.19 32.72
CA LYS A 406 3.03 0.06 32.97
C LYS A 406 2.55 1.29 32.19
N ILE A 407 3.28 2.39 32.26
CA ILE A 407 2.93 3.66 31.57
C ILE A 407 3.01 3.44 30.05
N LEU A 408 4.03 2.73 29.57
CA LEU A 408 4.16 2.41 28.15
C LEU A 408 2.96 1.59 27.67
N ASN A 409 2.55 0.54 28.39
CA ASN A 409 1.39 -0.28 28.04
C ASN A 409 0.07 0.51 28.04
N GLU A 410 -0.13 1.38 29.04
CA GLU A 410 -1.29 2.26 29.10
C GLU A 410 -1.32 3.23 27.90
N LEU A 411 -0.18 3.78 27.50
CA LEU A 411 -0.04 4.62 26.31
C LEU A 411 -0.39 3.85 25.04
N LEU A 412 0.18 2.66 24.85
CA LEU A 412 -0.08 1.82 23.67
C LEU A 412 -1.55 1.43 23.55
N ILE A 413 -2.19 1.03 24.68
CA ILE A 413 -3.62 0.70 24.71
C ILE A 413 -4.48 1.94 24.39
N THR A 414 -4.11 3.10 24.91
CA THR A 414 -4.82 4.36 24.65
C THR A 414 -4.74 4.75 23.19
N MET A 415 -3.57 4.61 22.57
CA MET A 415 -3.39 4.86 21.13
C MET A 415 -4.21 3.87 20.29
N GLN A 416 -4.12 2.57 20.60
CA GLN A 416 -4.83 1.52 19.86
C GLN A 416 -6.36 1.71 19.88
N LYS A 417 -6.93 2.14 21.00
CA LYS A 417 -8.39 2.28 21.17
C LYS A 417 -8.93 3.66 20.84
N GLY A 418 -8.11 4.69 20.94
CA GLY A 418 -8.56 6.08 20.88
C GLY A 418 -8.17 6.84 19.61
N CYS A 419 -7.32 6.29 18.75
CA CYS A 419 -6.97 6.93 17.49
C CYS A 419 -8.07 6.75 16.43
N LEU A 420 -8.29 7.78 15.61
CA LEU A 420 -9.30 7.78 14.54
C LEU A 420 -8.88 6.96 13.30
N CYS A 421 -7.58 6.75 13.09
CA CYS A 421 -7.05 6.04 11.92
C CYS A 421 -5.98 5.03 12.31
N ALA A 422 -5.60 4.20 11.34
CA ALA A 422 -4.57 3.17 11.53
C ALA A 422 -3.18 3.75 11.78
N LEU A 423 -2.81 4.94 11.26
CA LEU A 423 -1.45 5.49 11.42
C LEU A 423 -1.00 5.42 12.89
N CYS A 424 -1.71 6.05 13.80
CA CYS A 424 -1.34 6.02 15.21
C CYS A 424 -2.00 4.87 15.99
N GLY A 425 -3.12 4.34 15.50
CA GLY A 425 -3.86 3.25 16.15
C GLY A 425 -3.25 1.86 15.93
N ALA A 426 -2.48 1.65 14.88
CA ALA A 426 -1.81 0.36 14.61
C ALA A 426 -0.34 0.33 15.05
N ILE A 427 0.34 1.46 15.21
CA ILE A 427 1.73 1.54 15.74
C ILE A 427 1.95 0.73 17.03
N PRO A 428 1.00 0.63 17.97
CA PRO A 428 1.15 -0.26 19.12
C PRO A 428 1.44 -1.72 18.76
N THR A 429 0.94 -2.23 17.63
CA THR A 429 1.12 -3.63 17.24
C THR A 429 2.59 -4.04 17.08
N PRO A 430 3.40 -3.42 16.19
CA PRO A 430 4.82 -3.75 16.08
C PRO A 430 5.60 -3.50 17.38
N ILE A 431 5.25 -2.47 18.15
CA ILE A 431 5.89 -2.18 19.43
C ILE A 431 5.61 -3.31 20.44
N MET A 432 4.35 -3.74 20.57
CA MET A 432 3.97 -4.86 21.45
C MET A 432 4.64 -6.17 21.00
N ASN A 433 4.79 -6.41 19.69
CA ASN A 433 5.55 -7.55 19.19
C ASN A 433 7.02 -7.50 19.67
N ILE A 434 7.67 -6.35 19.57
CA ILE A 434 9.06 -6.16 20.04
C ILE A 434 9.15 -6.38 21.56
N LEU A 435 8.24 -5.78 22.34
CA LEU A 435 8.21 -5.97 23.79
C LEU A 435 8.02 -7.43 24.20
N LYS A 436 7.25 -8.18 23.43
CA LYS A 436 6.98 -9.61 23.68
C LYS A 436 8.18 -10.50 23.32
N TYR A 437 8.73 -10.34 22.14
CA TYR A 437 9.70 -11.28 21.58
C TYR A 437 11.17 -10.89 21.80
N PHE A 438 11.45 -9.61 22.08
CA PHE A 438 12.80 -9.07 22.27
C PHE A 438 12.98 -8.41 23.64
N SER A 439 12.23 -8.87 24.64
CA SER A 439 12.28 -8.34 26.01
C SER A 439 13.68 -8.38 26.63
N ASP A 440 14.50 -9.38 26.28
CA ASP A 440 15.86 -9.53 26.80
C ASP A 440 16.79 -8.44 26.30
N GLU A 441 16.62 -7.94 25.07
CA GLU A 441 17.37 -6.79 24.56
C GLU A 441 17.02 -5.50 25.31
N LEU A 442 15.78 -5.38 25.78
CA LEU A 442 15.21 -4.17 26.38
C LEU A 442 15.29 -4.13 27.92
N LYS A 443 15.77 -5.21 28.58
CA LYS A 443 15.76 -5.35 30.06
C LYS A 443 16.52 -4.27 30.82
N ASN A 444 17.51 -3.65 30.19
CA ASN A 444 18.29 -2.58 30.81
C ASN A 444 17.62 -1.20 30.69
N ASP A 445 16.70 -1.05 29.75
CA ASP A 445 16.07 0.22 29.39
C ASP A 445 14.62 0.31 29.88
N ILE A 446 14.03 -0.83 30.20
CA ILE A 446 12.64 -0.93 30.70
C ILE A 446 12.62 -1.38 32.16
N ILE A 447 11.86 -0.65 33.00
CA ILE A 447 11.64 -1.02 34.39
C ILE A 447 10.33 -1.81 34.50
N LYS A 448 10.41 -3.05 35.03
CA LYS A 448 9.24 -3.76 35.51
C LYS A 448 8.85 -3.13 36.85
N ASN A 449 7.77 -2.39 36.92
CA ASN A 449 7.26 -1.92 38.20
C ASN A 449 6.88 -3.15 39.04
N ASN A 450 7.40 -3.24 40.24
CA ASN A 450 6.93 -4.16 41.30
C ASN A 450 5.49 -3.79 41.70
#